data_44e17717ccd847047d5f938d67731bca
#
_entry.id   44e17717ccd847047d5f938d67731bca
#
_cell.length_a   1.000
_cell.length_b   1.000
_cell.length_c   1.000
_cell.angle_alpha   90.00
_cell.angle_beta   90.00
_cell.angle_gamma   90.00
#
_symmetry.space_group_name_H-M   'P 1'
#
loop_
_entity.id
_entity.type
_entity.pdbx_description
1 polymer ?
#
loop_
_entity_poly.entity_id
_entity_poly.type
_entity_poly.pdbx_seq_one_letter_code
_entity_poly.pdbx_strand_id
1 'polypeptide(L)'
;MFRNVFLKKILKMNFFPIFSLLNKFVPKSDKKILIYSANKGIGHSLIPLRQYLQNQGFGQKYRIICGIESLKYKDEGPWKFVSKTKVIWTFLRSKHVFYSAGQIPIKPSKSQIVIHLQHGNSNFKTMGLNTKINNGQEFYFTYMIASSDVFVPIMVKEYACKEENIKVLGDPMVDQLLTSPHNLYDFKAFNKVLLWMPTFRQSDYLGYDDSLMENLLPLFSENDYPFLNEQLKKRNIKLIVKIHPAQKNLGNKRRHFSHLDIYTNDEFQKAGFSLFPMMAQVDGLVGDYSSASMQYLLTDKPQAYVGRFQHANAPPAKLKNIFVKTLKRGTKI
;
A
#
# COMPACT_ATOMS: atom_id res chain seq x y z
N MET A 1 0.76 -10.68 -12.46
CA MET A 1 0.04 -11.72 -13.21
C MET A 1 0.96 -12.80 -13.75
N PHE A 2 1.95 -12.56 -14.54
CA PHE A 2 2.96 -13.55 -14.95
C PHE A 2 4.35 -13.08 -14.52
N ARG A 3 5.15 -13.95 -13.88
CA ARG A 3 6.53 -13.62 -13.46
C ARG A 3 7.51 -13.59 -14.63
N ASN A 4 7.23 -14.33 -15.70
CA ASN A 4 8.10 -14.39 -16.88
C ASN A 4 7.87 -13.18 -17.77
N VAL A 5 8.90 -12.37 -17.97
CA VAL A 5 8.86 -11.13 -18.76
C VAL A 5 8.54 -11.40 -20.23
N PHE A 6 9.08 -12.48 -20.78
CA PHE A 6 8.85 -12.89 -22.17
C PHE A 6 7.39 -13.32 -22.41
N LEU A 7 6.83 -14.14 -21.52
CA LEU A 7 5.44 -14.56 -21.59
C LEU A 7 4.48 -13.36 -21.40
N LYS A 8 4.82 -12.41 -20.54
CA LYS A 8 4.10 -11.15 -20.42
C LYS A 8 4.09 -10.38 -21.74
N LYS A 9 5.20 -10.33 -22.45
CA LYS A 9 5.33 -9.60 -23.73
C LYS A 9 4.44 -10.23 -24.80
N ILE A 10 4.48 -11.56 -24.95
CA ILE A 10 3.63 -12.30 -25.93
C ILE A 10 2.14 -12.11 -25.62
N LEU A 11 1.74 -12.27 -24.37
CA LEU A 11 0.34 -12.08 -23.96
C LEU A 11 -0.13 -10.64 -24.15
N LYS A 12 0.73 -9.65 -23.93
CA LYS A 12 0.40 -8.24 -24.19
C LYS A 12 0.19 -7.98 -25.68
N MET A 13 1.05 -8.52 -26.52
CA MET A 13 1.04 -8.24 -27.96
C MET A 13 -0.15 -8.90 -28.68
N ASN A 14 -0.54 -10.09 -28.29
CA ASN A 14 -1.50 -10.89 -29.05
C ASN A 14 -2.82 -11.17 -28.33
N PHE A 15 -2.77 -11.49 -27.04
CA PHE A 15 -3.92 -11.95 -26.28
C PHE A 15 -4.84 -10.81 -25.83
N PHE A 16 -4.29 -9.80 -25.16
CA PHE A 16 -5.11 -8.73 -24.59
C PHE A 16 -5.73 -7.77 -25.61
N PRO A 17 -5.13 -7.47 -26.78
CA PRO A 17 -5.80 -6.74 -27.85
C PRO A 17 -7.06 -7.44 -28.38
N ILE A 18 -7.01 -8.79 -28.55
CA ILE A 18 -8.17 -9.59 -28.95
C ILE A 18 -9.27 -9.48 -27.90
N PHE A 19 -8.96 -9.64 -26.62
CA PHE A 19 -9.94 -9.47 -25.54
C PHE A 19 -10.47 -8.03 -25.44
N SER A 20 -9.68 -7.03 -25.75
CA SER A 20 -10.13 -5.64 -25.82
C SER A 20 -11.11 -5.41 -26.95
N LEU A 21 -10.92 -6.08 -28.11
CA LEU A 21 -11.87 -6.05 -29.21
C LEU A 21 -13.17 -6.78 -28.83
N LEU A 22 -13.06 -8.02 -28.33
CA LEU A 22 -14.21 -8.81 -27.87
C LEU A 22 -15.01 -8.07 -26.79
N ASN A 23 -14.33 -7.33 -25.90
CA ASN A 23 -14.96 -6.59 -24.83
C ASN A 23 -15.97 -5.55 -25.31
N LYS A 24 -15.83 -5.05 -26.54
CA LYS A 24 -16.78 -4.10 -27.14
C LYS A 24 -18.15 -4.74 -27.41
N PHE A 25 -18.20 -6.03 -27.67
CA PHE A 25 -19.40 -6.76 -28.09
C PHE A 25 -20.05 -7.58 -26.97
N VAL A 26 -19.30 -7.92 -25.91
CA VAL A 26 -19.84 -8.71 -24.80
C VAL A 26 -20.83 -7.87 -23.98
N PRO A 27 -22.10 -8.31 -23.80
CA PRO A 27 -23.07 -7.62 -22.98
C PRO A 27 -22.59 -7.50 -21.50
N LYS A 28 -22.80 -6.33 -20.91
CA LYS A 28 -22.43 -6.03 -19.52
C LYS A 28 -23.63 -6.17 -18.61
N SER A 29 -23.44 -6.87 -17.51
CA SER A 29 -24.43 -6.93 -16.44
C SER A 29 -24.24 -5.72 -15.52
N ASP A 30 -25.25 -4.87 -15.42
CA ASP A 30 -25.33 -3.75 -14.48
C ASP A 30 -25.42 -4.21 -13.02
N LYS A 31 -25.86 -5.46 -12.79
CA LYS A 31 -25.93 -6.10 -11.47
C LYS A 31 -24.62 -6.76 -11.02
N LYS A 32 -23.51 -6.60 -11.74
CA LYS A 32 -22.21 -7.16 -11.36
C LYS A 32 -21.20 -6.09 -11.04
N ILE A 33 -20.58 -6.23 -9.88
CA ILE A 33 -19.42 -5.44 -9.45
C ILE A 33 -18.20 -6.39 -9.36
N LEU A 34 -17.14 -6.05 -10.07
CA LEU A 34 -15.85 -6.73 -9.95
C LEU A 34 -14.90 -5.85 -9.15
N ILE A 35 -14.42 -6.36 -8.02
CA ILE A 35 -13.32 -5.78 -7.25
C ILE A 35 -12.07 -6.60 -7.57
N TYR A 36 -11.08 -5.99 -8.23
CA TYR A 36 -9.89 -6.71 -8.69
C TYR A 36 -8.62 -6.23 -8.00
N SER A 37 -7.89 -7.17 -7.43
CA SER A 37 -6.54 -6.97 -6.89
C SER A 37 -5.53 -7.79 -7.68
N ALA A 38 -4.51 -7.13 -8.22
CA ALA A 38 -3.37 -7.82 -8.84
C ALA A 38 -2.41 -8.44 -7.81
N ASN A 39 -2.64 -8.19 -6.53
CA ASN A 39 -1.89 -8.74 -5.40
C ASN A 39 -2.43 -10.13 -4.97
N LYS A 40 -1.78 -10.71 -3.98
CA LYS A 40 -2.15 -12.02 -3.43
C LYS A 40 -3.61 -12.07 -2.97
N GLY A 41 -4.08 -11.07 -2.22
CA GLY A 41 -5.44 -10.93 -1.70
C GLY A 41 -6.02 -9.54 -1.95
N ILE A 42 -7.19 -9.27 -1.37
CA ILE A 42 -7.78 -7.92 -1.35
C ILE A 42 -6.98 -7.06 -0.39
N GLY A 43 -6.59 -5.88 -0.83
CA GLY A 43 -5.76 -4.96 -0.05
C GLY A 43 -5.99 -3.50 -0.43
N HIS A 44 -5.28 -2.61 0.23
CA HIS A 44 -5.30 -1.16 -0.04
C HIS A 44 -6.73 -0.59 -0.03
N SER A 45 -7.03 0.33 -0.91
CA SER A 45 -8.34 1.00 -1.05
C SER A 45 -9.51 0.06 -1.35
N LEU A 46 -9.24 -1.21 -1.72
CA LEU A 46 -10.31 -2.19 -1.96
C LEU A 46 -10.92 -2.74 -0.67
N ILE A 47 -10.21 -2.71 0.46
CA ILE A 47 -10.75 -3.15 1.76
C ILE A 47 -11.88 -2.21 2.21
N PRO A 48 -11.65 -0.89 2.39
CA PRO A 48 -12.70 0.02 2.81
C PRO A 48 -13.83 0.13 1.78
N LEU A 49 -13.54 0.07 0.48
CA LEU A 49 -14.59 0.00 -0.55
C LEU A 49 -15.49 -1.22 -0.32
N ARG A 50 -14.91 -2.39 -0.11
CA ARG A 50 -15.67 -3.62 0.09
C ARG A 50 -16.51 -3.56 1.37
N GLN A 51 -15.96 -3.05 2.46
CA GLN A 51 -16.66 -2.84 3.72
C GLN A 51 -17.85 -1.87 3.53
N TYR A 52 -17.62 -0.77 2.83
CA TYR A 52 -18.68 0.19 2.51
C TYR A 52 -19.82 -0.47 1.72
N LEU A 53 -19.50 -1.18 0.64
CA LEU A 53 -20.51 -1.86 -0.17
C LEU A 53 -21.32 -2.89 0.62
N GLN A 54 -20.68 -3.56 1.59
CA GLN A 54 -21.38 -4.48 2.49
C GLN A 54 -22.30 -3.74 3.45
N ASN A 55 -21.78 -2.75 4.14
CA ASN A 55 -22.53 -2.00 5.18
C ASN A 55 -23.73 -1.26 4.58
N GLN A 56 -23.63 -0.81 3.33
CA GLN A 56 -24.71 -0.16 2.60
C GLN A 56 -25.67 -1.15 1.90
N GLY A 57 -25.54 -2.46 2.15
CA GLY A 57 -26.46 -3.48 1.61
C GLY A 57 -26.36 -3.69 0.09
N PHE A 58 -25.27 -3.25 -0.56
CA PHE A 58 -25.12 -3.43 -2.01
C PHE A 58 -25.15 -4.91 -2.43
N GLY A 59 -24.75 -5.83 -1.56
CA GLY A 59 -24.81 -7.27 -1.82
C GLY A 59 -26.23 -7.82 -2.10
N GLN A 60 -27.28 -7.10 -1.70
CA GLN A 60 -28.66 -7.46 -1.98
C GLN A 60 -29.05 -7.14 -3.42
N LYS A 61 -28.50 -6.09 -4.00
CA LYS A 61 -28.81 -5.59 -5.35
C LYS A 61 -27.79 -6.02 -6.40
N TYR A 62 -26.53 -6.20 -5.98
CA TYR A 62 -25.40 -6.46 -6.85
C TYR A 62 -24.69 -7.74 -6.48
N ARG A 63 -24.26 -8.49 -7.48
CA ARG A 63 -23.35 -9.60 -7.31
C ARG A 63 -21.92 -9.09 -7.24
N ILE A 64 -21.37 -8.96 -6.03
CA ILE A 64 -20.01 -8.51 -5.80
C ILE A 64 -19.05 -9.70 -5.92
N ILE A 65 -18.04 -9.57 -6.78
CA ILE A 65 -17.05 -10.61 -7.09
C ILE A 65 -15.67 -10.05 -6.86
N CYS A 66 -14.87 -10.76 -6.05
CA CYS A 66 -13.49 -10.41 -5.74
C CYS A 66 -12.53 -11.23 -6.62
N GLY A 67 -11.80 -10.56 -7.51
CA GLY A 67 -10.76 -11.17 -8.32
C GLY A 67 -9.38 -11.04 -7.66
N ILE A 68 -8.71 -12.16 -7.41
CA ILE A 68 -7.40 -12.20 -6.75
C ILE A 68 -6.43 -13.13 -7.47
N GLU A 69 -5.14 -13.03 -7.13
CA GLU A 69 -4.09 -13.83 -7.77
C GLU A 69 -4.30 -15.34 -7.61
N SER A 70 -4.64 -15.78 -6.39
CA SER A 70 -4.85 -17.19 -6.06
C SER A 70 -5.88 -17.32 -4.95
N LEU A 71 -6.78 -18.29 -5.07
CA LEU A 71 -7.85 -18.53 -4.09
C LEU A 71 -7.33 -18.94 -2.70
N LYS A 72 -6.06 -19.31 -2.57
CA LYS A 72 -5.43 -19.55 -1.26
C LYS A 72 -5.31 -18.29 -0.40
N TYR A 73 -5.47 -17.10 -1.00
CA TYR A 73 -5.43 -15.80 -0.33
C TYR A 73 -6.82 -15.17 -0.17
N LYS A 74 -7.89 -15.99 -0.33
CA LYS A 74 -9.23 -15.54 0.02
C LYS A 74 -9.28 -15.26 1.53
N ASP A 75 -9.91 -14.18 1.90
CA ASP A 75 -10.29 -13.92 3.28
C ASP A 75 -11.68 -14.53 3.60
N GLU A 76 -12.03 -14.54 4.85
CA GLU A 76 -13.35 -14.97 5.33
C GLU A 76 -14.39 -13.90 5.02
N GLY A 77 -15.65 -14.32 4.89
CA GLY A 77 -16.78 -13.44 4.66
C GLY A 77 -17.64 -13.86 3.46
N PRO A 78 -18.74 -13.12 3.19
CA PRO A 78 -19.76 -13.49 2.22
C PRO A 78 -19.35 -13.25 0.76
N TRP A 79 -18.07 -13.09 0.49
CA TRP A 79 -17.56 -12.68 -0.81
C TRP A 79 -17.36 -13.85 -1.77
N LYS A 80 -17.75 -13.65 -3.01
CA LYS A 80 -17.42 -14.59 -4.09
C LYS A 80 -16.04 -14.29 -4.66
N PHE A 81 -15.09 -15.17 -4.44
CA PHE A 81 -13.75 -15.05 -5.02
C PHE A 81 -13.62 -15.79 -6.35
N VAL A 82 -12.84 -15.20 -7.25
CA VAL A 82 -12.46 -15.82 -8.54
C VAL A 82 -10.96 -15.70 -8.76
N SER A 83 -10.37 -16.73 -9.36
CA SER A 83 -8.96 -16.79 -9.72
C SER A 83 -8.66 -16.04 -11.03
N LYS A 84 -7.37 -15.86 -11.36
CA LYS A 84 -6.87 -15.14 -12.55
C LYS A 84 -7.60 -15.45 -13.86
N THR A 85 -7.87 -16.71 -14.16
CA THR A 85 -8.51 -17.11 -15.42
C THR A 85 -9.98 -16.68 -15.48
N LYS A 86 -10.70 -16.89 -14.37
CA LYS A 86 -12.11 -16.48 -14.26
C LYS A 86 -12.29 -14.98 -14.15
N VAL A 87 -11.28 -14.24 -13.70
CA VAL A 87 -11.31 -12.78 -13.63
C VAL A 87 -11.54 -12.14 -15.00
N ILE A 88 -10.88 -12.64 -16.06
CA ILE A 88 -11.03 -12.10 -17.41
C ILE A 88 -12.50 -12.18 -17.86
N TRP A 89 -13.12 -13.35 -17.73
CA TRP A 89 -14.55 -13.54 -18.07
C TRP A 89 -15.47 -12.70 -17.19
N THR A 90 -15.13 -12.55 -15.92
CA THR A 90 -15.88 -11.69 -15.00
C THR A 90 -15.77 -10.23 -15.40
N PHE A 91 -14.58 -9.77 -15.76
CA PHE A 91 -14.33 -8.41 -16.26
C PHE A 91 -15.17 -8.12 -17.51
N LEU A 92 -15.11 -9.01 -18.52
CA LEU A 92 -15.84 -8.83 -19.78
C LEU A 92 -17.35 -8.66 -19.57
N ARG A 93 -17.91 -9.22 -18.49
CA ARG A 93 -19.37 -9.23 -18.20
C ARG A 93 -19.78 -8.27 -17.08
N SER A 94 -18.84 -7.57 -16.46
CA SER A 94 -19.14 -6.62 -15.38
C SER A 94 -19.24 -5.20 -15.92
N LYS A 95 -20.30 -4.49 -15.57
CA LYS A 95 -20.44 -3.07 -15.86
C LYS A 95 -19.54 -2.24 -14.95
N HIS A 96 -19.48 -2.57 -13.66
CA HIS A 96 -18.72 -1.84 -12.65
C HIS A 96 -17.50 -2.64 -12.25
N VAL A 97 -16.31 -2.02 -12.34
CA VAL A 97 -15.02 -2.65 -12.01
C VAL A 97 -14.19 -1.68 -11.19
N PHE A 98 -13.60 -2.17 -10.13
CA PHE A 98 -12.71 -1.40 -9.25
C PHE A 98 -11.33 -2.06 -9.19
N TYR A 99 -10.30 -1.26 -9.40
CA TYR A 99 -8.90 -1.62 -9.20
C TYR A 99 -8.30 -0.83 -8.05
N SER A 100 -7.22 -1.34 -7.45
CA SER A 100 -6.37 -0.55 -6.56
C SER A 100 -4.91 -0.67 -7.00
N ALA A 101 -4.29 -1.82 -6.82
CA ALA A 101 -2.94 -2.08 -7.29
C ALA A 101 -3.00 -2.97 -8.54
N GLY A 102 -2.36 -2.51 -9.61
CA GLY A 102 -2.36 -3.18 -10.91
C GLY A 102 -3.69 -3.04 -11.66
N GLN A 103 -3.82 -3.77 -12.75
CA GLN A 103 -5.00 -3.72 -13.64
C GLN A 103 -5.18 -5.03 -14.40
N ILE A 104 -6.37 -5.22 -14.99
CA ILE A 104 -6.59 -6.17 -16.06
C ILE A 104 -6.28 -5.42 -17.38
N PRO A 105 -5.30 -5.87 -18.19
CA PRO A 105 -4.83 -5.13 -19.36
C PRO A 105 -5.78 -5.30 -20.57
N ILE A 106 -7.08 -5.05 -20.36
CA ILE A 106 -8.14 -5.07 -21.36
C ILE A 106 -8.80 -3.69 -21.37
N LYS A 107 -8.89 -3.06 -22.53
CA LYS A 107 -9.55 -1.75 -22.69
C LYS A 107 -11.02 -1.84 -22.28
N PRO A 108 -11.52 -0.96 -21.41
CA PRO A 108 -12.93 -0.90 -21.06
C PRO A 108 -13.80 -0.66 -22.31
N SER A 109 -14.96 -1.29 -22.37
CA SER A 109 -15.95 -0.92 -23.38
C SER A 109 -16.68 0.37 -22.98
N LYS A 110 -17.37 1.01 -23.92
CA LYS A 110 -18.17 2.23 -23.65
C LYS A 110 -19.25 2.03 -22.58
N SER A 111 -19.72 0.79 -22.40
CA SER A 111 -20.73 0.43 -21.41
C SER A 111 -20.16 -0.01 -20.06
N GLN A 112 -18.83 0.06 -19.88
CA GLN A 112 -18.17 -0.27 -18.61
C GLN A 112 -17.70 0.99 -17.87
N ILE A 113 -17.81 0.94 -16.57
CA ILE A 113 -17.24 1.92 -15.64
C ILE A 113 -16.12 1.21 -14.87
N VAL A 114 -14.89 1.54 -15.19
CA VAL A 114 -13.70 0.98 -14.58
C VAL A 114 -13.01 2.08 -13.78
N ILE A 115 -12.97 1.93 -12.45
CA ILE A 115 -12.44 2.92 -11.53
C ILE A 115 -11.13 2.41 -10.92
N HIS A 116 -10.07 3.18 -11.09
CA HIS A 116 -8.78 2.93 -10.47
C HIS A 116 -8.66 3.72 -9.17
N LEU A 117 -8.67 3.03 -8.02
CA LEU A 117 -8.67 3.65 -6.69
C LEU A 117 -7.29 4.02 -6.17
N GLN A 118 -6.23 3.76 -6.94
CA GLN A 118 -4.84 3.91 -6.49
C GLN A 118 -4.47 3.00 -5.31
N HIS A 119 -3.23 3.05 -4.86
CA HIS A 119 -2.71 2.31 -3.71
C HIS A 119 -1.72 3.13 -2.89
N GLY A 120 -1.97 4.42 -2.84
CA GLY A 120 -1.14 5.45 -2.22
C GLY A 120 -0.94 6.61 -3.18
N ASN A 121 -1.55 7.73 -2.86
CA ASN A 121 -1.62 8.93 -3.72
C ASN A 121 -0.47 9.91 -3.48
N SER A 122 0.64 9.50 -2.90
CA SER A 122 1.77 10.41 -2.76
C SER A 122 2.64 10.36 -4.01
N ASN A 123 2.66 11.43 -4.73
CA ASN A 123 3.45 11.59 -5.94
C ASN A 123 4.94 11.95 -5.66
N PHE A 124 5.46 11.59 -4.48
CA PHE A 124 6.90 11.68 -4.19
C PHE A 124 7.72 10.60 -4.87
N LYS A 125 7.07 9.61 -5.47
CA LYS A 125 7.71 8.55 -6.26
C LYS A 125 7.14 8.57 -7.66
N THR A 126 7.98 8.36 -8.65
CA THR A 126 7.57 8.15 -10.04
C THR A 126 6.55 7.02 -10.12
N MET A 127 5.43 7.28 -10.74
CA MET A 127 4.31 6.33 -10.89
C MET A 127 3.96 6.15 -12.38
N GLY A 128 2.98 5.29 -12.63
CA GLY A 128 2.39 5.17 -13.96
C GLY A 128 3.37 4.72 -15.03
N LEU A 129 3.37 5.40 -16.15
CA LEU A 129 4.16 5.07 -17.34
C LEU A 129 5.67 5.22 -17.11
N ASN A 130 6.07 6.11 -16.21
CA ASN A 130 7.47 6.44 -15.97
C ASN A 130 8.17 5.47 -15.01
N THR A 131 7.46 4.47 -14.48
CA THR A 131 8.09 3.45 -13.63
C THR A 131 8.85 2.42 -14.47
N LYS A 132 10.05 2.03 -14.02
CA LYS A 132 10.83 0.94 -14.66
C LYS A 132 10.05 -0.37 -14.78
N ILE A 133 9.15 -0.64 -13.83
CA ILE A 133 8.32 -1.87 -13.80
C ILE A 133 7.24 -1.85 -14.86
N ASN A 134 6.70 -0.68 -15.17
CA ASN A 134 5.58 -0.57 -16.11
C ASN A 134 5.99 -0.85 -17.55
N ASN A 135 7.23 -0.59 -17.91
CA ASN A 135 7.80 -0.92 -19.21
C ASN A 135 6.93 -0.47 -20.41
N GLY A 136 6.39 0.77 -20.32
CA GLY A 136 5.54 1.37 -21.35
C GLY A 136 4.11 0.81 -21.45
N GLN A 137 3.64 0.13 -20.41
CA GLN A 137 2.27 -0.40 -20.41
C GLN A 137 1.23 0.72 -20.23
N GLU A 138 0.29 0.83 -21.16
CA GLU A 138 -0.89 1.70 -21.01
C GLU A 138 -1.75 1.28 -19.82
N PHE A 139 -2.37 2.28 -19.18
CA PHE A 139 -3.34 2.08 -18.12
C PHE A 139 -4.76 2.21 -18.69
N TYR A 140 -5.63 1.26 -18.31
CA TYR A 140 -6.99 1.17 -18.82
C TYR A 140 -7.99 1.37 -17.69
N PHE A 141 -8.63 2.51 -17.66
CA PHE A 141 -9.69 2.87 -16.72
C PHE A 141 -10.64 3.87 -17.38
N THR A 142 -11.85 3.99 -16.83
CA THR A 142 -12.77 5.08 -17.14
C THR A 142 -12.47 6.27 -16.27
N TYR A 143 -12.28 6.02 -14.98
CA TYR A 143 -11.94 7.04 -13.99
C TYR A 143 -10.81 6.56 -13.08
N MET A 144 -10.03 7.51 -12.61
CA MET A 144 -9.02 7.32 -11.57
C MET A 144 -9.24 8.35 -10.49
N ILE A 145 -9.12 7.96 -9.22
CA ILE A 145 -9.28 8.88 -8.11
C ILE A 145 -7.96 9.60 -7.77
N ALA A 146 -8.07 10.85 -7.37
CA ALA A 146 -7.02 11.65 -6.78
C ALA A 146 -7.41 12.07 -5.36
N SER A 147 -6.41 12.22 -4.48
CA SER A 147 -6.63 12.71 -3.11
C SER A 147 -6.75 14.22 -3.03
N SER A 148 -6.27 14.96 -4.03
CA SER A 148 -6.32 16.42 -4.10
C SER A 148 -6.13 16.89 -5.53
N ASP A 149 -6.61 18.10 -5.85
CA ASP A 149 -6.44 18.80 -7.13
C ASP A 149 -4.96 18.99 -7.49
N VAL A 150 -4.11 19.20 -6.50
CA VAL A 150 -2.65 19.36 -6.67
C VAL A 150 -2.03 18.17 -7.42
N PHE A 151 -2.59 16.97 -7.28
CA PHE A 151 -2.07 15.78 -7.92
C PHE A 151 -2.60 15.53 -9.33
N VAL A 152 -3.68 16.20 -9.73
CA VAL A 152 -4.33 15.98 -11.03
C VAL A 152 -3.37 16.18 -12.21
N PRO A 153 -2.61 17.29 -12.33
CA PRO A 153 -1.71 17.48 -13.45
C PRO A 153 -0.60 16.43 -13.54
N ILE A 154 -0.12 15.98 -12.39
CA ILE A 154 0.91 14.93 -12.32
C ILE A 154 0.34 13.59 -12.79
N MET A 155 -0.86 13.24 -12.34
CA MET A 155 -1.54 12.00 -12.71
C MET A 155 -1.88 11.96 -14.19
N VAL A 156 -2.36 13.06 -14.76
CA VAL A 156 -2.61 13.21 -16.21
C VAL A 156 -1.35 12.86 -17.00
N LYS A 157 -0.19 13.39 -16.60
CA LYS A 157 1.09 13.13 -17.25
C LYS A 157 1.55 11.69 -17.05
N GLU A 158 1.50 11.18 -15.81
CA GLU A 158 2.03 9.87 -15.47
C GLU A 158 1.19 8.71 -16.02
N TYR A 159 -0.11 8.90 -16.19
CA TYR A 159 -1.01 7.87 -16.71
C TYR A 159 -1.45 8.11 -18.15
N ALA A 160 -0.98 9.20 -18.80
CA ALA A 160 -1.34 9.61 -20.16
C ALA A 160 -2.87 9.58 -20.38
N CYS A 161 -3.61 10.17 -19.46
CA CYS A 161 -5.07 10.23 -19.50
C CYS A 161 -5.54 11.68 -19.61
N LYS A 162 -6.82 11.88 -19.89
CA LYS A 162 -7.42 13.21 -19.86
C LYS A 162 -7.73 13.61 -18.41
N GLU A 163 -7.72 14.91 -18.15
CA GLU A 163 -8.04 15.46 -16.84
C GLU A 163 -9.45 15.09 -16.39
N GLU A 164 -10.41 15.07 -17.30
CA GLU A 164 -11.79 14.66 -17.02
C GLU A 164 -11.95 13.24 -16.49
N ASN A 165 -10.95 12.36 -16.73
CA ASN A 165 -10.89 11.01 -16.21
C ASN A 165 -10.39 10.94 -14.76
N ILE A 166 -9.80 12.01 -14.24
CA ILE A 166 -9.37 12.08 -12.83
C ILE A 166 -10.51 12.67 -12.00
N LYS A 167 -10.85 12.00 -10.91
CA LYS A 167 -11.88 12.43 -9.97
C LYS A 167 -11.26 12.67 -8.60
N VAL A 168 -11.36 13.90 -8.10
CA VAL A 168 -10.87 14.26 -6.77
C VAL A 168 -11.91 13.84 -5.74
N LEU A 169 -11.71 12.66 -5.14
CA LEU A 169 -12.65 12.02 -4.22
C LEU A 169 -11.98 11.56 -2.91
N GLY A 170 -10.67 11.83 -2.76
CA GLY A 170 -9.90 11.31 -1.64
C GLY A 170 -9.36 9.90 -1.91
N ASP A 171 -8.80 9.29 -0.87
CA ASP A 171 -8.27 7.93 -0.90
C ASP A 171 -9.05 7.07 0.09
N PRO A 172 -9.79 6.03 -0.35
CA PRO A 172 -10.57 5.17 0.56
C PRO A 172 -9.74 4.52 1.68
N MET A 173 -8.42 4.34 1.49
CA MET A 173 -7.55 3.83 2.55
C MET A 173 -7.54 4.72 3.78
N VAL A 174 -7.66 6.03 3.58
CA VAL A 174 -7.63 7.03 4.65
C VAL A 174 -8.86 6.96 5.54
N ASP A 175 -9.99 6.47 5.04
CA ASP A 175 -11.19 6.28 5.85
C ASP A 175 -10.90 5.42 7.09
N GLN A 176 -10.10 4.37 6.95
CA GLN A 176 -9.69 3.54 8.09
C GLN A 176 -8.81 4.28 9.09
N LEU A 177 -8.00 5.23 8.63
CA LEU A 177 -7.18 6.07 9.50
C LEU A 177 -8.05 6.99 10.37
N LEU A 178 -9.12 7.53 9.80
CA LEU A 178 -9.98 8.50 10.44
C LEU A 178 -11.11 7.85 11.27
N THR A 179 -11.53 6.64 10.91
CA THR A 179 -12.70 5.98 11.53
C THR A 179 -12.34 4.82 12.46
N SER A 180 -11.08 4.40 12.52
CA SER A 180 -10.67 3.30 13.40
C SER A 180 -10.75 3.69 14.87
N PRO A 181 -11.18 2.77 15.76
CA PRO A 181 -11.18 3.02 17.20
C PRO A 181 -9.76 3.32 17.72
N HIS A 182 -9.62 4.31 18.59
CA HIS A 182 -8.34 4.68 19.18
C HIS A 182 -7.80 3.68 20.21
N ASN A 183 -8.57 2.68 20.60
CA ASN A 183 -8.24 1.66 21.58
C ASN A 183 -8.32 0.23 21.02
N LEU A 184 -8.12 0.07 19.73
CA LEU A 184 -8.18 -1.23 19.05
C LEU A 184 -7.10 -2.20 19.53
N TYR A 185 -5.92 -1.68 19.88
CA TYR A 185 -4.79 -2.46 20.38
C TYR A 185 -4.45 -2.07 21.81
N ASP A 186 -4.09 -3.04 22.65
CA ASP A 186 -3.76 -2.77 24.05
C ASP A 186 -2.31 -2.32 24.19
N PHE A 187 -2.12 -1.03 24.36
CA PHE A 187 -0.84 -0.38 24.63
C PHE A 187 -0.79 0.37 25.95
N LYS A 188 -1.73 0.10 26.86
CA LYS A 188 -1.87 0.82 28.14
C LYS A 188 -0.61 0.79 29.03
N ALA A 189 0.23 -0.23 28.86
CA ALA A 189 1.47 -0.37 29.61
C ALA A 189 2.55 0.67 29.21
N PHE A 190 2.37 1.38 28.10
CA PHE A 190 3.36 2.31 27.57
C PHE A 190 2.88 3.76 27.65
N ASN A 191 3.79 4.67 27.97
CA ASN A 191 3.52 6.09 27.98
C ASN A 191 3.26 6.63 26.57
N LYS A 192 3.96 6.08 25.57
CA LYS A 192 3.80 6.40 24.16
C LYS A 192 4.09 5.20 23.30
N VAL A 193 3.41 5.15 22.15
CA VAL A 193 3.62 4.14 21.11
C VAL A 193 3.98 4.84 19.80
N LEU A 194 5.07 4.44 19.20
CA LEU A 194 5.53 4.98 17.92
C LEU A 194 5.52 3.87 16.86
N LEU A 195 5.11 4.21 15.67
CA LEU A 195 5.21 3.34 14.49
C LEU A 195 6.34 3.82 13.58
N TRP A 196 7.23 2.92 13.20
CA TRP A 196 8.28 3.21 12.23
C TRP A 196 8.08 2.36 10.97
N MET A 197 8.00 3.01 9.84
CA MET A 197 7.82 2.37 8.54
C MET A 197 8.97 2.74 7.59
N PRO A 198 10.11 2.05 7.69
CA PRO A 198 11.24 2.29 6.80
C PRO A 198 10.89 1.86 5.36
N THR A 199 11.27 2.66 4.37
CA THR A 199 11.20 2.26 2.96
C THR A 199 12.17 1.10 2.72
N PHE A 200 11.78 0.17 1.85
CA PHE A 200 12.62 -0.95 1.46
C PHE A 200 13.90 -0.46 0.75
N ARG A 201 15.00 -1.18 0.97
CA ARG A 201 16.33 -0.88 0.43
C ARG A 201 16.75 -1.88 -0.64
N GLN A 202 16.21 -3.09 -0.58
CA GLN A 202 16.48 -4.17 -1.51
C GLN A 202 15.20 -4.85 -1.93
N SER A 203 14.98 -5.02 -3.22
CA SER A 203 13.82 -5.72 -3.76
C SER A 203 14.12 -6.28 -5.15
N ASP A 204 14.14 -7.61 -5.27
CA ASP A 204 14.24 -8.28 -6.58
C ASP A 204 13.06 -7.96 -7.47
N TYR A 205 11.89 -7.88 -6.87
CA TYR A 205 10.65 -7.67 -7.60
C TYR A 205 10.62 -6.29 -8.27
N LEU A 206 11.21 -5.30 -7.62
CA LEU A 206 11.25 -3.91 -8.11
C LEU A 206 12.56 -3.58 -8.82
N GLY A 207 13.51 -4.52 -8.90
CA GLY A 207 14.83 -4.29 -9.48
C GLY A 207 15.62 -3.20 -8.76
N TYR A 208 15.41 -3.10 -7.44
CA TYR A 208 16.04 -2.10 -6.59
C TYR A 208 17.02 -2.79 -5.65
N ASP A 209 18.29 -2.45 -5.78
CA ASP A 209 19.34 -2.92 -4.88
C ASP A 209 20.16 -1.71 -4.44
N ASP A 210 19.97 -1.30 -3.19
CA ASP A 210 20.80 -0.31 -2.53
C ASP A 210 21.79 -1.03 -1.63
N SER A 211 22.82 -1.60 -2.26
CA SER A 211 23.88 -2.37 -1.61
C SER A 211 24.65 -1.60 -0.52
N LEU A 212 24.51 -0.27 -0.47
CA LEU A 212 25.14 0.56 0.55
C LEU A 212 24.42 0.51 1.91
N MET A 213 23.24 -0.14 1.99
CA MET A 213 22.46 -0.25 3.22
C MET A 213 22.13 -1.71 3.53
N GLU A 214 22.99 -2.35 4.29
CA GLU A 214 22.83 -3.74 4.76
C GLU A 214 21.79 -3.89 5.89
N ASN A 215 21.43 -2.79 6.57
CA ASN A 215 20.59 -2.84 7.76
C ASN A 215 19.10 -2.66 7.45
N LEU A 216 18.23 -3.38 8.17
CA LEU A 216 16.78 -3.23 8.09
C LEU A 216 16.30 -1.85 8.52
N LEU A 217 16.92 -1.30 9.54
CA LEU A 217 16.61 0.03 10.05
C LEU A 217 17.69 1.02 9.63
N PRO A 218 17.33 2.15 9.04
CA PRO A 218 18.26 3.25 8.88
C PRO A 218 18.88 3.62 10.24
N LEU A 219 20.18 3.90 10.28
CA LEU A 219 20.96 4.28 11.48
C LEU A 219 21.26 3.15 12.47
N PHE A 220 20.57 2.02 12.46
CA PHE A 220 20.73 0.94 13.43
C PHE A 220 21.04 -0.38 12.73
N SER A 221 22.16 -0.99 13.11
CA SER A 221 22.46 -2.38 12.81
C SER A 221 21.71 -3.31 13.75
N GLU A 222 21.64 -4.59 13.44
CA GLU A 222 21.03 -5.59 14.32
C GLU A 222 21.73 -5.66 15.71
N ASN A 223 23.01 -5.30 15.80
CA ASN A 223 23.76 -5.21 17.06
C ASN A 223 23.32 -4.04 17.94
N ASP A 224 22.69 -3.03 17.36
CA ASP A 224 22.20 -1.84 18.06
C ASP A 224 20.80 -2.02 18.66
N TYR A 225 20.06 -3.08 18.31
CA TYR A 225 18.68 -3.26 18.78
C TYR A 225 18.56 -3.37 20.31
N PRO A 226 19.43 -4.09 21.04
CA PRO A 226 19.39 -4.08 22.50
C PRO A 226 19.60 -2.68 23.07
N PHE A 227 20.54 -1.90 22.54
CA PHE A 227 20.76 -0.51 22.96
C PHE A 227 19.52 0.34 22.71
N LEU A 228 18.92 0.25 21.53
CA LEU A 228 17.70 0.99 21.19
C LEU A 228 16.56 0.62 22.15
N ASN A 229 16.36 -0.69 22.40
CA ASN A 229 15.36 -1.17 23.35
C ASN A 229 15.55 -0.57 24.75
N GLU A 230 16.78 -0.53 25.28
CA GLU A 230 17.05 0.07 26.60
C GLU A 230 16.78 1.58 26.62
N GLN A 231 17.04 2.30 25.52
CA GLN A 231 16.70 3.72 25.42
C GLN A 231 15.18 3.97 25.39
N LEU A 232 14.43 3.08 24.74
CA LEU A 232 12.97 3.10 24.72
C LEU A 232 12.38 2.75 26.09
N LYS A 233 12.92 1.72 26.76
CA LYS A 233 12.53 1.27 28.10
C LYS A 233 12.68 2.38 29.14
N LYS A 234 13.81 3.09 29.17
CA LYS A 234 14.02 4.24 30.05
C LYS A 234 12.96 5.33 29.97
N ARG A 235 12.17 5.35 28.89
CA ARG A 235 11.11 6.35 28.62
C ARG A 235 9.72 5.77 28.61
N ASN A 236 9.64 4.47 28.80
CA ASN A 236 8.42 3.70 28.64
C ASN A 236 7.73 3.95 27.28
N ILE A 237 8.52 3.95 26.20
CA ILE A 237 8.05 4.10 24.82
C ILE A 237 8.09 2.75 24.13
N LYS A 238 6.99 2.34 23.50
CA LYS A 238 6.95 1.20 22.59
C LYS A 238 7.23 1.66 21.16
N LEU A 239 8.21 1.07 20.52
CA LEU A 239 8.48 1.27 19.09
C LEU A 239 8.11 0.03 18.31
N ILE A 240 7.15 0.17 17.42
CA ILE A 240 6.73 -0.86 16.49
C ILE A 240 7.29 -0.52 15.13
N VAL A 241 8.10 -1.39 14.56
CA VAL A 241 8.65 -1.25 13.22
C VAL A 241 7.91 -2.20 12.29
N LYS A 242 7.34 -1.67 11.22
CA LYS A 242 6.74 -2.47 10.16
C LYS A 242 7.58 -2.39 8.90
N ILE A 243 8.27 -3.49 8.59
CA ILE A 243 9.11 -3.60 7.40
C ILE A 243 8.24 -3.60 6.14
N HIS A 244 8.72 -2.95 5.08
CA HIS A 244 8.04 -2.92 3.80
C HIS A 244 7.92 -4.33 3.19
N PRO A 245 6.77 -4.73 2.61
CA PRO A 245 6.58 -6.08 2.05
C PRO A 245 7.57 -6.48 0.95
N ALA A 246 8.18 -5.50 0.28
CA ALA A 246 9.16 -5.73 -0.78
C ALA A 246 10.60 -5.91 -0.26
N GLN A 247 10.86 -5.69 1.05
CA GLN A 247 12.19 -5.84 1.62
C GLN A 247 12.61 -7.30 1.62
N LYS A 248 13.79 -7.57 1.04
CA LYS A 248 14.53 -8.82 1.19
C LYS A 248 15.35 -8.80 2.47
N ASN A 249 16.06 -9.86 2.72
CA ASN A 249 17.07 -10.00 3.76
C ASN A 249 16.65 -9.42 5.11
N LEU A 250 15.95 -10.26 5.88
CA LEU A 250 15.35 -9.87 7.15
C LEU A 250 16.32 -10.02 8.33
N GLY A 251 17.57 -10.44 8.06
CA GLY A 251 18.51 -10.79 9.11
C GLY A 251 18.10 -12.05 9.90
N ASN A 252 18.98 -12.53 10.76
CA ASN A 252 18.78 -13.75 11.55
C ASN A 252 18.70 -13.47 13.07
N LYS A 253 18.82 -12.21 13.50
CA LYS A 253 18.83 -11.87 14.91
C LYS A 253 17.45 -11.63 15.47
N ARG A 254 17.38 -11.59 16.81
CA ARG A 254 16.16 -11.29 17.55
C ARG A 254 15.60 -9.93 17.15
N ARG A 255 14.31 -9.90 16.85
CA ARG A 255 13.57 -8.71 16.38
C ARG A 255 12.48 -8.23 17.35
N HIS A 256 12.21 -9.00 18.41
CA HIS A 256 11.18 -8.69 19.40
C HIS A 256 11.81 -8.55 20.79
N PHE A 257 11.60 -7.39 21.39
CA PHE A 257 12.07 -6.99 22.70
C PHE A 257 10.90 -6.40 23.50
N SER A 258 11.14 -6.03 24.76
CA SER A 258 10.08 -5.45 25.60
C SER A 258 9.49 -4.15 25.05
N HIS A 259 10.33 -3.27 24.49
CA HIS A 259 9.93 -1.95 23.99
C HIS A 259 10.18 -1.75 22.48
N LEU A 260 10.77 -2.72 21.79
CA LEU A 260 11.05 -2.69 20.37
C LEU A 260 10.52 -3.96 19.72
N ASP A 261 9.63 -3.82 18.75
CA ASP A 261 9.20 -4.92 17.89
C ASP A 261 9.42 -4.58 16.42
N ILE A 262 10.02 -5.51 15.68
CA ILE A 262 10.28 -5.37 14.25
C ILE A 262 9.55 -6.50 13.52
N TYR A 263 8.48 -6.15 12.83
CA TYR A 263 7.59 -7.07 12.12
C TYR A 263 7.83 -7.04 10.62
N THR A 264 7.87 -8.20 10.01
CA THR A 264 7.54 -8.32 8.58
C THR A 264 6.06 -8.04 8.36
N ASN A 265 5.65 -7.86 7.10
CA ASN A 265 4.23 -7.67 6.80
C ASN A 265 3.36 -8.85 7.26
N ASP A 266 3.84 -10.08 7.08
CA ASP A 266 3.08 -11.29 7.43
C ASP A 266 3.02 -11.48 8.96
N GLU A 267 4.09 -11.19 9.69
CA GLU A 267 4.11 -11.21 11.15
C GLU A 267 3.19 -10.13 11.75
N PHE A 268 3.18 -8.93 11.17
CA PHE A 268 2.32 -7.84 11.58
C PHE A 268 0.83 -8.22 11.46
N GLN A 269 0.45 -8.83 10.36
CA GLN A 269 -0.91 -9.32 10.15
C GLN A 269 -1.26 -10.50 11.07
N LYS A 270 -0.32 -11.45 11.28
CA LYS A 270 -0.51 -12.59 12.20
C LYS A 270 -0.64 -12.14 13.66
N ALA A 271 0.00 -11.03 14.04
CA ALA A 271 -0.19 -10.39 15.34
C ALA A 271 -1.53 -9.66 15.49
N GLY A 272 -2.41 -9.73 14.48
CA GLY A 272 -3.71 -9.07 14.47
C GLY A 272 -3.66 -7.58 14.13
N PHE A 273 -2.51 -7.06 13.70
CA PHE A 273 -2.37 -5.64 13.38
C PHE A 273 -2.77 -5.32 11.94
N SER A 274 -3.42 -4.19 11.76
CA SER A 274 -3.71 -3.57 10.47
C SER A 274 -3.08 -2.19 10.40
N LEU A 275 -2.56 -1.82 9.23
CA LEU A 275 -1.69 -0.63 9.11
C LEU A 275 -2.42 0.66 9.47
N PHE A 276 -3.54 0.97 8.83
CA PHE A 276 -4.25 2.23 9.04
C PHE A 276 -4.86 2.34 10.44
N PRO A 277 -5.50 1.29 10.99
CA PRO A 277 -5.89 1.27 12.40
C PRO A 277 -4.73 1.46 13.36
N MET A 278 -3.56 0.87 13.09
CA MET A 278 -2.35 1.10 13.89
C MET A 278 -1.90 2.56 13.81
N MET A 279 -1.86 3.13 12.59
CA MET A 279 -1.54 4.55 12.38
C MET A 279 -2.52 5.47 13.13
N ALA A 280 -3.80 5.14 13.16
CA ALA A 280 -4.81 5.89 13.91
C ALA A 280 -4.54 5.89 15.41
N GLN A 281 -4.03 4.79 15.96
CA GLN A 281 -3.86 4.61 17.39
C GLN A 281 -2.53 5.13 17.93
N VAL A 282 -1.42 4.99 17.21
CA VAL A 282 -0.08 5.39 17.71
C VAL A 282 0.04 6.89 17.95
N ASP A 283 0.93 7.27 18.85
CA ASP A 283 1.19 8.67 19.23
C ASP A 283 2.09 9.42 18.27
N GLY A 284 2.78 8.71 17.38
CA GLY A 284 3.66 9.33 16.39
C GLY A 284 4.17 8.34 15.36
N LEU A 285 4.58 8.87 14.21
CA LEU A 285 5.13 8.11 13.10
C LEU A 285 6.58 8.47 12.85
N VAL A 286 7.40 7.45 12.64
CA VAL A 286 8.73 7.59 12.05
C VAL A 286 8.66 7.05 10.63
N GLY A 287 8.98 7.87 9.67
CA GLY A 287 8.86 7.51 8.25
C GLY A 287 10.00 8.05 7.40
N ASP A 288 9.81 7.88 6.11
CA ASP A 288 10.65 8.46 5.07
C ASP A 288 9.77 8.86 3.87
N TYR A 289 10.19 8.61 2.64
CA TYR A 289 9.46 8.96 1.41
C TYR A 289 8.23 8.08 1.13
N SER A 290 7.61 7.46 2.14
CA SER A 290 6.47 6.57 1.91
C SER A 290 5.16 7.36 1.79
N SER A 291 4.22 6.84 0.99
CA SER A 291 2.87 7.42 0.88
C SER A 291 2.12 7.40 2.21
N ALA A 292 2.39 6.41 3.05
CA ALA A 292 1.77 6.30 4.36
C ALA A 292 2.18 7.47 5.29
N SER A 293 3.43 7.97 5.17
CA SER A 293 3.86 9.16 5.91
C SER A 293 3.04 10.40 5.54
N MET A 294 2.69 10.56 4.26
CA MET A 294 1.84 11.66 3.82
C MET A 294 0.40 11.51 4.30
N GLN A 295 -0.13 10.29 4.25
CA GLN A 295 -1.49 10.03 4.73
C GLN A 295 -1.60 10.24 6.25
N TYR A 296 -0.52 9.97 7.00
CA TYR A 296 -0.49 10.19 8.45
C TYR A 296 -0.63 11.67 8.86
N LEU A 297 -0.29 12.62 7.99
CA LEU A 297 -0.52 14.05 8.23
C LEU A 297 -1.98 14.38 8.58
N LEU A 298 -2.92 13.57 8.10
CA LEU A 298 -4.34 13.74 8.40
C LEU A 298 -4.72 13.42 9.86
N THR A 299 -3.81 12.84 10.63
CA THR A 299 -4.04 12.58 12.06
C THR A 299 -3.68 13.77 12.95
N ASP A 300 -2.99 14.76 12.41
CA ASP A 300 -2.41 15.89 13.16
C ASP A 300 -1.48 15.46 14.31
N LYS A 301 -0.90 14.26 14.20
CA LYS A 301 0.02 13.70 15.18
C LYS A 301 1.47 13.89 14.76
N PRO A 302 2.41 13.91 15.73
CA PRO A 302 3.84 14.10 15.45
C PRO A 302 4.39 13.09 14.44
N GLN A 303 5.21 13.58 13.52
CA GLN A 303 5.99 12.77 12.61
C GLN A 303 7.48 13.10 12.68
N ALA A 304 8.30 12.08 12.51
CA ALA A 304 9.74 12.23 12.33
C ALA A 304 10.16 11.55 11.02
N TYR A 305 11.10 12.17 10.32
CA TYR A 305 11.61 11.64 9.07
C TYR A 305 13.05 11.18 9.23
N VAL A 306 13.31 9.94 8.82
CA VAL A 306 14.66 9.39 8.74
C VAL A 306 15.06 9.37 7.28
N GLY A 307 15.65 10.46 6.82
CA GLY A 307 16.13 10.62 5.44
C GLY A 307 17.57 10.12 5.26
N ARG A 308 17.91 9.84 4.01
CA ARG A 308 19.29 9.64 3.57
C ARG A 308 19.91 11.03 3.36
N PHE A 309 20.65 11.52 4.31
CA PHE A 309 21.52 12.67 4.05
C PHE A 309 22.78 12.16 3.34
N GLN A 310 22.76 12.14 2.00
CA GLN A 310 23.93 11.75 1.20
C GLN A 310 25.17 12.62 1.45
N HIS A 311 25.00 13.74 2.15
CA HIS A 311 26.05 14.70 2.47
C HIS A 311 26.22 15.02 3.96
N ALA A 312 25.59 14.25 4.85
CA ALA A 312 25.83 14.45 6.26
C ALA A 312 27.16 13.81 6.65
N ASN A 313 28.21 14.62 6.77
CA ASN A 313 29.50 14.24 7.37
C ASN A 313 29.40 13.88 8.88
N ALA A 314 28.19 13.62 9.38
CA ALA A 314 27.99 13.26 10.77
C ALA A 314 28.20 11.74 10.94
N PRO A 315 29.09 11.32 11.85
CA PRO A 315 29.30 9.90 12.12
C PRO A 315 28.01 9.23 12.59
N PRO A 316 27.77 7.95 12.23
CA PRO A 316 26.54 7.21 12.58
C PRO A 316 26.17 7.27 14.07
N ALA A 317 27.15 7.27 14.98
CA ALA A 317 26.94 7.40 16.41
C ALA A 317 26.27 8.73 16.81
N LYS A 318 26.61 9.83 16.13
CA LYS A 318 26.02 11.15 16.38
C LYS A 318 24.55 11.18 15.93
N LEU A 319 24.23 10.57 14.78
CA LEU A 319 22.86 10.47 14.26
C LEU A 319 21.97 9.57 15.15
N LYS A 320 22.50 8.45 15.65
CA LYS A 320 21.82 7.60 16.65
C LYS A 320 21.45 8.39 17.91
N ASN A 321 22.39 9.18 18.43
CA ASN A 321 22.15 10.02 19.61
C ASN A 321 21.12 11.12 19.34
N ILE A 322 21.10 11.72 18.14
CA ILE A 322 20.08 12.70 17.76
C ILE A 322 18.72 12.03 17.73
N PHE A 323 18.57 10.87 17.07
CA PHE A 323 17.32 10.11 17.03
C PHE A 323 16.79 9.83 18.44
N VAL A 324 17.64 9.30 19.33
CA VAL A 324 17.29 9.04 20.73
C VAL A 324 16.94 10.32 21.50
N LYS A 325 17.59 11.43 21.22
CA LYS A 325 17.27 12.74 21.83
C LYS A 325 15.93 13.29 21.32
N THR A 326 15.60 13.08 20.05
CA THR A 326 14.31 13.48 19.46
C THR A 326 13.15 12.72 20.10
N LEU A 327 13.34 11.44 20.41
CA LEU A 327 12.37 10.68 21.20
C LEU A 327 12.12 11.29 22.60
N LYS A 328 13.08 12.07 23.16
CA LYS A 328 12.93 12.74 24.45
C LYS A 328 12.00 13.94 24.41
N ARG A 329 11.99 14.67 23.32
CA ARG A 329 11.41 16.04 23.33
C ARG A 329 9.92 16.08 23.18
N GLY A 330 9.25 14.97 22.76
CA GLY A 330 7.78 14.99 22.57
C GLY A 330 7.37 16.23 21.77
N THR A 331 8.11 16.53 20.72
CA THR A 331 8.15 17.86 20.13
C THR A 331 6.86 18.18 19.40
N LYS A 332 6.22 19.25 19.84
CA LYS A 332 5.61 20.19 18.89
C LYS A 332 6.74 20.59 17.92
N ILE A 333 6.67 20.10 16.67
CA ILE A 333 7.37 20.68 15.55
C ILE A 333 6.50 21.79 15.01
#